data_f293bbcf7fc2476c022da01ee0053df3
#
_entry.id   f293bbcf7fc2476c022da01ee0053df3
#
_cell.length_a   1.000
_cell.length_b   1.000
_cell.length_c   1.000
_cell.angle_alpha   90.00
_cell.angle_beta   90.00
_cell.angle_gamma   90.00
#
_symmetry.space_group_name_H-M   'P 1'
#
loop_
_entity.id
_entity.type
_entity.pdbx_description
1 polymer ?
#
loop_
_entity_poly.entity_id
_entity_poly.type
_entity_poly.pdbx_seq_one_letter_code
_entity_poly.pdbx_strand_id
1 'polypeptide(L)'
;MELVVKFSLGGESLMWQYNKLIQYPLNITKKDLKMAKNLLSQYGGAQGELGAALRYLNQRITMPDEMGRSVLNDIGTEELAHVEMLQTMIYLLMKDATIDELKKEGLDGWFTEHGKDIFPSNNATISFTTDYISSVGDPIANITEDMAAEQKARAVYEHLILLTDNQEVIQPLLFLRQREVVHYERFKELLEHYKKMGY
;
A
#
# COMPACT_ATOMS: atom_id res chain seq x y z
N MET A 1 12.61 -13.81 -1.82
CA MET A 1 12.15 -15.21 -2.05
C MET A 1 12.22 -15.47 -3.55
N GLU A 2 12.98 -16.45 -3.95
CA GLU A 2 13.07 -16.84 -5.37
C GLU A 2 12.13 -18.03 -5.59
N LEU A 3 11.16 -17.91 -6.50
CA LEU A 3 10.28 -18.99 -6.89
C LEU A 3 10.58 -19.38 -8.33
N VAL A 4 11.10 -20.59 -8.53
CA VAL A 4 11.31 -21.16 -9.86
C VAL A 4 10.25 -22.23 -10.10
N VAL A 5 9.40 -22.02 -11.09
CA VAL A 5 8.38 -23.00 -11.49
C VAL A 5 8.69 -23.49 -12.90
N LYS A 6 8.77 -24.82 -13.06
CA LYS A 6 8.98 -25.45 -14.38
C LYS A 6 7.65 -25.90 -14.94
N PHE A 7 7.35 -25.46 -16.16
CA PHE A 7 6.20 -25.92 -16.93
C PHE A 7 6.71 -26.68 -18.17
N SER A 8 6.00 -27.73 -18.57
CA SER A 8 6.24 -28.42 -19.84
C SER A 8 4.98 -28.29 -20.71
N LEU A 9 5.11 -27.61 -21.85
CA LEU A 9 4.10 -27.50 -22.88
C LEU A 9 4.70 -27.98 -24.20
N GLY A 10 4.16 -29.05 -24.77
CA GLY A 10 4.56 -29.53 -26.10
C GLY A 10 6.02 -30.00 -26.24
N GLY A 11 6.63 -30.50 -25.18
CA GLY A 11 8.02 -31.00 -25.19
C GLY A 11 9.11 -29.95 -24.94
N GLU A 12 8.77 -28.68 -24.88
CA GLU A 12 9.69 -27.61 -24.46
C GLU A 12 9.53 -27.31 -22.97
N SER A 13 10.65 -27.23 -22.25
CA SER A 13 10.64 -26.81 -20.83
C SER A 13 10.62 -25.29 -20.76
N LEU A 14 9.46 -24.73 -20.47
CA LEU A 14 9.34 -23.31 -20.13
C LEU A 14 9.70 -23.14 -18.65
N MET A 15 10.76 -22.39 -18.39
CA MET A 15 11.09 -21.94 -17.04
C MET A 15 10.45 -20.57 -16.79
N TRP A 16 9.53 -20.50 -15.82
CA TRP A 16 9.07 -19.23 -15.29
C TRP A 16 9.80 -18.96 -13.98
N GLN A 17 10.45 -17.80 -13.90
CA GLN A 17 11.17 -17.34 -12.73
C GLN A 17 10.58 -16.03 -12.27
N TYR A 18 10.18 -15.95 -11.01
CA TYR A 18 9.69 -14.74 -10.37
C TYR A 18 10.63 -14.36 -9.23
N ASN A 19 11.36 -13.28 -9.43
CA ASN A 19 12.21 -12.66 -8.41
C ASN A 19 11.58 -11.35 -7.98
N LYS A 20 11.12 -11.28 -6.73
CA LYS A 20 10.62 -10.06 -6.15
C LYS A 20 11.50 -9.64 -4.99
N LEU A 21 12.02 -8.42 -5.07
CA LEU A 21 12.71 -7.74 -3.98
C LEU A 21 11.74 -6.74 -3.34
N ILE A 22 11.82 -6.58 -2.02
CA ILE A 22 11.13 -5.50 -1.34
C ILE A 22 11.66 -4.17 -1.86
N GLN A 23 10.77 -3.21 -2.11
CA GLN A 23 11.09 -1.99 -2.85
C GLN A 23 12.07 -1.07 -2.09
N TYR A 24 12.08 -1.13 -0.76
CA TYR A 24 13.03 -0.45 0.10
C TYR A 24 13.52 -1.39 1.21
N PRO A 25 14.83 -1.42 1.54
CA PRO A 25 15.33 -2.31 2.58
C PRO A 25 14.77 -1.95 3.95
N LEU A 26 14.27 -2.96 4.68
CA LEU A 26 13.67 -2.80 5.99
C LEU A 26 14.53 -3.53 7.04
N ASN A 27 15.02 -2.78 8.02
CA ASN A 27 15.85 -3.30 9.12
C ASN A 27 15.40 -2.69 10.45
N ILE A 28 14.16 -2.98 10.86
CA ILE A 28 13.61 -2.50 12.13
C ILE A 28 13.95 -3.51 13.23
N THR A 29 14.78 -3.08 14.16
CA THR A 29 15.33 -3.95 15.23
C THR A 29 14.60 -3.82 16.56
N LYS A 30 13.95 -2.68 16.81
CA LYS A 30 13.26 -2.38 18.06
C LYS A 30 11.76 -2.59 17.93
N LYS A 31 11.20 -3.34 18.88
CA LYS A 31 9.75 -3.50 19.05
C LYS A 31 9.08 -2.18 19.42
N ASP A 32 7.97 -1.85 18.75
CA ASP A 32 7.10 -0.72 19.06
C ASP A 32 5.65 -1.03 18.60
N LEU A 33 4.86 -1.56 19.54
CA LEU A 33 3.48 -1.97 19.25
C LEU A 33 2.56 -0.78 18.97
N LYS A 34 2.83 0.38 19.57
CA LYS A 34 2.06 1.60 19.31
C LYS A 34 2.27 2.07 17.88
N MET A 35 3.52 2.06 17.42
CA MET A 35 3.84 2.41 16.04
C MET A 35 3.30 1.38 15.05
N ALA A 36 3.42 0.07 15.36
CA ALA A 36 2.81 -0.98 14.55
C ALA A 36 1.30 -0.76 14.36
N LYS A 37 0.58 -0.44 15.46
CA LYS A 37 -0.85 -0.12 15.41
C LYS A 37 -1.15 1.12 14.55
N ASN A 38 -0.34 2.16 14.64
CA ASN A 38 -0.51 3.37 13.84
C ASN A 38 -0.30 3.11 12.34
N LEU A 39 0.66 2.24 11.98
CA LEU A 39 0.93 1.86 10.59
C LEU A 39 -0.24 1.12 9.91
N LEU A 40 -1.13 0.49 10.67
CA LEU A 40 -2.34 -0.13 10.12
C LEU A 40 -3.18 0.86 9.31
N SER A 41 -3.18 2.15 9.67
CA SER A 41 -3.91 3.17 8.92
C SER A 41 -3.44 3.31 7.47
N GLN A 42 -2.14 3.13 7.20
CA GLN A 42 -1.61 3.12 5.84
C GLN A 42 -1.70 1.74 5.18
N TYR A 43 -1.92 0.67 5.94
CA TYR A 43 -2.16 -0.65 5.36
C TYR A 43 -3.62 -0.81 4.91
N GLY A 44 -4.57 -0.74 5.82
CA GLY A 44 -5.97 -1.08 5.54
C GLY A 44 -6.97 0.04 5.89
N GLY A 45 -6.51 1.25 6.19
CA GLY A 45 -7.37 2.40 6.44
C GLY A 45 -7.89 3.04 5.15
N ALA A 46 -8.76 4.03 5.29
CA ALA A 46 -9.43 4.71 4.18
C ALA A 46 -8.45 5.46 3.23
N GLN A 47 -7.27 5.82 3.72
CA GLN A 47 -6.21 6.49 2.96
C GLN A 47 -5.00 5.57 2.76
N GLY A 48 -5.19 4.25 2.95
CA GLY A 48 -4.11 3.28 2.94
C GLY A 48 -3.88 2.65 1.58
N GLU A 49 -2.69 2.06 1.43
CA GLU A 49 -2.15 1.50 0.19
C GLU A 49 -3.01 0.38 -0.41
N LEU A 50 -3.66 -0.45 0.41
CA LEU A 50 -4.53 -1.52 -0.11
C LEU A 50 -5.72 -0.93 -0.88
N GLY A 51 -6.34 0.12 -0.34
CA GLY A 51 -7.44 0.83 -1.01
C GLY A 51 -6.98 1.50 -2.30
N ALA A 52 -5.82 2.15 -2.30
CA ALA A 52 -5.19 2.79 -3.45
C ALA A 52 -4.89 1.77 -4.56
N ALA A 53 -4.21 0.67 -4.23
CA ALA A 53 -3.89 -0.40 -5.17
C ALA A 53 -5.13 -0.93 -5.89
N LEU A 54 -6.16 -1.32 -5.14
CA LEU A 54 -7.39 -1.86 -5.70
C LEU A 54 -8.15 -0.82 -6.53
N ARG A 55 -8.16 0.45 -6.10
CA ARG A 55 -8.77 1.56 -6.82
C ARG A 55 -8.15 1.70 -8.21
N TYR A 56 -6.85 1.88 -8.30
CA TYR A 56 -6.15 2.13 -9.56
C TYR A 56 -6.20 0.92 -10.50
N LEU A 57 -6.04 -0.29 -9.97
CA LEU A 57 -6.15 -1.52 -10.76
C LEU A 57 -7.57 -1.76 -11.30
N ASN A 58 -8.62 -1.34 -10.61
CA ASN A 58 -9.99 -1.41 -11.11
C ASN A 58 -10.26 -0.32 -12.14
N GLN A 59 -9.86 0.92 -11.89
CA GLN A 59 -10.09 2.07 -12.78
C GLN A 59 -9.39 1.90 -14.13
N ARG A 60 -8.18 1.28 -14.16
CA ARG A 60 -7.41 1.07 -15.40
C ARG A 60 -8.20 0.41 -16.51
N ILE A 61 -9.17 -0.46 -16.15
CA ILE A 61 -9.94 -1.27 -17.12
C ILE A 61 -10.77 -0.38 -18.06
N THR A 62 -11.27 0.74 -17.55
CA THR A 62 -12.14 1.67 -18.27
C THR A 62 -11.43 2.91 -18.79
N MET A 63 -10.10 3.01 -18.65
CA MET A 63 -9.33 4.14 -19.18
C MET A 63 -9.42 4.19 -20.72
N PRO A 64 -9.58 5.39 -21.30
CA PRO A 64 -9.83 5.55 -22.73
C PRO A 64 -8.72 5.03 -23.65
N ASP A 65 -7.47 5.12 -23.19
CA ASP A 65 -6.29 4.79 -24.01
C ASP A 65 -5.24 3.97 -23.24
N GLU A 66 -4.19 3.56 -23.96
CA GLU A 66 -3.08 2.77 -23.40
C GLU A 66 -2.25 3.58 -22.38
N MET A 67 -2.17 4.91 -22.52
CA MET A 67 -1.44 5.75 -21.58
C MET A 67 -2.08 5.66 -20.20
N GLY A 68 -3.39 5.86 -20.11
CA GLY A 68 -4.11 5.77 -18.83
C GLY A 68 -4.07 4.37 -18.24
N ARG A 69 -4.29 3.32 -19.08
CA ARG A 69 -4.18 1.93 -18.63
C ARG A 69 -2.80 1.61 -18.08
N SER A 70 -1.74 2.07 -18.73
CA SER A 70 -0.37 1.82 -18.29
C SER A 70 -0.01 2.56 -17.02
N VAL A 71 -0.37 3.85 -16.90
CA VAL A 71 -0.09 4.65 -15.69
C VAL A 71 -0.79 4.05 -14.47
N LEU A 72 -2.09 3.76 -14.57
CA LEU A 72 -2.85 3.18 -13.47
C LEU A 72 -2.41 1.76 -13.11
N ASN A 73 -1.99 0.95 -14.10
CA ASN A 73 -1.43 -0.37 -13.83
C ASN A 73 -0.10 -0.29 -13.09
N ASP A 74 0.78 0.60 -13.53
CA ASP A 74 2.11 0.77 -12.97
C ASP A 74 2.03 1.26 -11.51
N ILE A 75 1.26 2.33 -11.27
CA ILE A 75 1.04 2.86 -9.92
C ILE A 75 0.32 1.82 -9.05
N GLY A 76 -0.78 1.22 -9.52
CA GLY A 76 -1.54 0.26 -8.72
C GLY A 76 -0.75 -1.00 -8.34
N THR A 77 0.19 -1.45 -9.17
CA THR A 77 1.10 -2.55 -8.82
C THR A 77 2.21 -2.09 -7.87
N GLU A 78 2.63 -0.83 -7.95
CA GLU A 78 3.57 -0.25 -6.99
C GLU A 78 2.93 -0.13 -5.60
N GLU A 79 1.65 0.26 -5.50
CA GLU A 79 0.92 0.28 -4.21
C GLU A 79 0.85 -1.10 -3.54
N LEU A 80 0.76 -2.19 -4.32
CA LEU A 80 0.88 -3.53 -3.75
C LEU A 80 2.27 -3.80 -3.16
N ALA A 81 3.33 -3.20 -3.71
CA ALA A 81 4.65 -3.28 -3.11
C ALA A 81 4.77 -2.43 -1.83
N HIS A 82 4.07 -1.30 -1.77
CA HIS A 82 3.93 -0.50 -0.54
C HIS A 82 3.17 -1.25 0.55
N VAL A 83 2.09 -1.96 0.19
CA VAL A 83 1.39 -2.88 1.10
C VAL A 83 2.36 -3.91 1.70
N GLU A 84 3.21 -4.54 0.88
CA GLU A 84 4.23 -5.49 1.35
C GLU A 84 5.23 -4.84 2.34
N MET A 85 5.66 -3.60 2.06
CA MET A 85 6.55 -2.86 2.96
C MET A 85 5.87 -2.60 4.31
N LEU A 86 4.62 -2.12 4.32
CA LEU A 86 3.87 -1.85 5.54
C LEU A 86 3.64 -3.11 6.36
N GLN A 87 3.22 -4.22 5.73
CA GLN A 87 3.08 -5.52 6.39
C GLN A 87 4.38 -5.96 7.06
N THR A 88 5.51 -5.82 6.36
CA THR A 88 6.83 -6.18 6.88
C THR A 88 7.23 -5.28 8.05
N MET A 89 7.01 -3.96 7.96
CA MET A 89 7.28 -3.02 9.06
C MET A 89 6.44 -3.34 10.29
N ILE A 90 5.13 -3.57 10.12
CA ILE A 90 4.21 -3.93 11.21
C ILE A 90 4.69 -5.24 11.87
N TYR A 91 5.02 -6.27 11.07
CA TYR A 91 5.56 -7.53 11.59
C TYR A 91 6.83 -7.32 12.41
N LEU A 92 7.81 -6.57 11.89
CA LEU A 92 9.08 -6.33 12.57
C LEU A 92 8.89 -5.59 13.91
N LEU A 93 7.92 -4.67 13.97
CA LEU A 93 7.57 -3.95 15.19
C LEU A 93 6.82 -4.79 16.23
N MET A 94 6.17 -5.90 15.81
CA MET A 94 5.31 -6.75 16.65
C MET A 94 5.87 -8.14 16.96
N LYS A 95 6.80 -8.69 16.18
CA LYS A 95 7.18 -10.11 16.17
C LYS A 95 7.45 -10.72 17.56
N ASP A 96 8.06 -9.97 18.46
CA ASP A 96 8.46 -10.42 19.81
C ASP A 96 7.49 -9.92 20.90
N ALA A 97 6.27 -9.50 20.53
CA ALA A 97 5.28 -9.03 21.49
C ALA A 97 4.75 -10.16 22.38
N THR A 98 4.66 -9.89 23.67
CA THR A 98 3.95 -10.74 24.63
C THR A 98 2.45 -10.44 24.63
N ILE A 99 1.64 -11.36 25.14
CA ILE A 99 0.18 -11.16 25.25
C ILE A 99 -0.14 -9.96 26.15
N ASP A 100 0.62 -9.74 27.22
CA ASP A 100 0.38 -8.63 28.13
C ASP A 100 0.70 -7.28 27.49
N GLU A 101 1.72 -7.22 26.63
CA GLU A 101 2.02 -6.03 25.84
C GLU A 101 0.92 -5.73 24.82
N LEU A 102 0.39 -6.76 24.14
CA LEU A 102 -0.73 -6.60 23.20
C LEU A 102 -1.98 -6.06 23.92
N LYS A 103 -2.31 -6.59 25.11
CA LYS A 103 -3.41 -6.08 25.94
C LYS A 103 -3.21 -4.62 26.32
N LYS A 104 -2.00 -4.26 26.74
CA LYS A 104 -1.67 -2.89 27.15
C LYS A 104 -1.89 -1.88 26.00
N GLU A 105 -1.58 -2.27 24.77
CA GLU A 105 -1.75 -1.43 23.58
C GLU A 105 -3.16 -1.53 22.96
N GLY A 106 -4.07 -2.31 23.57
CA GLY A 106 -5.44 -2.50 23.08
C GLY A 106 -5.48 -3.27 21.73
N LEU A 107 -4.60 -4.24 21.59
CA LEU A 107 -4.53 -5.16 20.45
C LEU A 107 -5.04 -6.56 20.79
N ASP A 108 -5.58 -6.78 21.97
CA ASP A 108 -6.11 -8.06 22.44
C ASP A 108 -7.35 -8.51 21.67
N GLY A 109 -8.24 -7.58 21.29
CA GLY A 109 -9.38 -7.88 20.44
C GLY A 109 -8.95 -8.37 19.06
N TRP A 110 -8.00 -7.69 18.45
CA TRP A 110 -7.41 -8.15 17.18
C TRP A 110 -6.70 -9.50 17.33
N PHE A 111 -5.91 -9.67 18.39
CA PHE A 111 -5.24 -10.94 18.67
C PHE A 111 -6.22 -12.11 18.81
N THR A 112 -7.41 -11.88 19.35
CA THR A 112 -8.44 -12.91 19.51
C THR A 112 -8.85 -13.53 18.17
N GLU A 113 -8.98 -12.74 17.12
CA GLU A 113 -9.42 -13.21 15.80
C GLU A 113 -8.25 -13.58 14.88
N HIS A 114 -7.11 -12.90 14.98
CA HIS A 114 -6.03 -12.99 14.00
C HIS A 114 -4.69 -13.48 14.59
N GLY A 115 -4.59 -13.65 15.91
CA GLY A 115 -3.30 -13.98 16.53
C GLY A 115 -2.28 -12.86 16.29
N LYS A 116 -1.13 -13.21 15.73
CA LYS A 116 -0.08 -12.26 15.32
C LYS A 116 0.01 -12.09 13.80
N ASP A 117 -0.97 -12.57 13.06
CA ASP A 117 -1.04 -12.34 11.61
C ASP A 117 -1.33 -10.88 11.32
N ILE A 118 -0.88 -10.42 10.16
CA ILE A 118 -1.14 -9.07 9.70
C ILE A 118 -2.48 -9.07 8.95
N PHE A 119 -3.43 -8.28 9.44
CA PHE A 119 -4.78 -8.18 8.89
C PHE A 119 -5.09 -6.74 8.47
N PRO A 120 -5.70 -6.51 7.27
CA PRO A 120 -5.95 -5.15 6.79
C PRO A 120 -7.05 -4.47 7.61
N SER A 121 -6.61 -3.54 8.44
CA SER A 121 -7.47 -2.69 9.28
C SER A 121 -6.85 -1.29 9.41
N ASN A 122 -7.56 -0.37 10.02
CA ASN A 122 -7.00 0.92 10.43
C ASN A 122 -6.44 0.84 11.88
N ASN A 123 -5.89 1.95 12.37
CA ASN A 123 -5.32 2.04 13.72
C ASN A 123 -6.36 1.91 14.86
N ALA A 124 -7.64 2.03 14.57
CA ALA A 124 -8.74 1.72 15.49
C ALA A 124 -9.23 0.28 15.38
N THR A 125 -8.48 -0.58 14.66
CA THR A 125 -8.80 -2.00 14.38
C THR A 125 -10.10 -2.23 13.60
N ILE A 126 -10.58 -1.19 12.88
CA ILE A 126 -11.71 -1.33 11.97
C ILE A 126 -11.20 -1.97 10.68
N SER A 127 -11.79 -3.09 10.29
CA SER A 127 -11.41 -3.86 9.10
C SER A 127 -11.53 -3.03 7.82
N PHE A 128 -10.65 -3.32 6.85
CA PHE A 128 -10.75 -2.78 5.50
C PHE A 128 -12.13 -3.06 4.90
N THR A 129 -12.65 -2.08 4.18
CA THR A 129 -13.92 -2.21 3.45
C THR A 129 -13.75 -1.77 1.99
N THR A 130 -14.51 -2.41 1.09
CA THR A 130 -14.58 -2.01 -0.33
C THR A 130 -15.13 -0.60 -0.53
N ASP A 131 -15.78 0.00 0.48
CA ASP A 131 -16.23 1.39 0.44
C ASP A 131 -15.08 2.40 0.29
N TYR A 132 -13.83 1.97 0.59
CA TYR A 132 -12.64 2.78 0.37
C TYR A 132 -12.17 2.79 -1.09
N ILE A 133 -12.74 1.92 -1.93
CA ILE A 133 -12.40 1.82 -3.35
C ILE A 133 -13.34 2.74 -4.12
N SER A 134 -12.87 3.92 -4.49
CA SER A 134 -13.61 4.86 -5.34
C SER A 134 -13.32 4.54 -6.81
N SER A 135 -14.36 4.18 -7.58
CA SER A 135 -14.24 3.89 -9.02
C SER A 135 -15.61 4.03 -9.67
N VAL A 136 -15.77 5.02 -10.54
CA VAL A 136 -17.09 5.38 -11.15
C VAL A 136 -17.10 5.28 -12.67
N GLY A 137 -15.99 4.88 -13.31
CA GLY A 137 -15.89 4.69 -14.75
C GLY A 137 -15.71 5.98 -15.57
N ASP A 138 -15.72 7.16 -14.94
CA ASP A 138 -15.40 8.43 -15.59
C ASP A 138 -13.90 8.75 -15.38
N PRO A 139 -13.11 8.95 -16.44
CA PRO A 139 -11.66 9.12 -16.32
C PRO A 139 -11.28 10.41 -15.60
N ILE A 140 -12.02 11.51 -15.76
CA ILE A 140 -11.72 12.78 -15.11
C ILE A 140 -12.04 12.71 -13.62
N ALA A 141 -13.21 12.15 -13.26
CA ALA A 141 -13.61 11.97 -11.86
C ALA A 141 -12.65 11.03 -11.13
N ASN A 142 -12.31 9.88 -11.74
CA ASN A 142 -11.39 8.90 -11.16
C ASN A 142 -10.01 9.51 -10.90
N ILE A 143 -9.36 10.11 -11.91
CA ILE A 143 -8.01 10.68 -11.76
C ILE A 143 -8.00 11.85 -10.77
N THR A 144 -9.07 12.66 -10.73
CA THR A 144 -9.18 13.75 -9.74
C THR A 144 -9.22 13.20 -8.31
N GLU A 145 -9.98 12.13 -8.08
CA GLU A 145 -10.02 11.43 -6.80
C GLU A 145 -8.67 10.77 -6.47
N ASP A 146 -8.00 10.17 -7.45
CA ASP A 146 -6.68 9.53 -7.27
C ASP A 146 -5.65 10.56 -6.82
N MET A 147 -5.59 11.74 -7.45
CA MET A 147 -4.72 12.84 -7.01
C MET A 147 -5.01 13.27 -5.57
N ALA A 148 -6.28 13.33 -5.18
CA ALA A 148 -6.68 13.65 -3.81
C ALA A 148 -6.30 12.53 -2.83
N ALA A 149 -6.38 11.27 -3.25
CA ALA A 149 -5.97 10.10 -2.46
C ALA A 149 -4.47 10.14 -2.16
N GLU A 150 -3.62 10.38 -3.17
CA GLU A 150 -2.17 10.51 -3.01
C GLU A 150 -1.79 11.61 -2.01
N GLN A 151 -2.46 12.78 -2.09
CA GLN A 151 -2.20 13.87 -1.15
C GLN A 151 -2.63 13.53 0.28
N LYS A 152 -3.71 12.77 0.45
CA LYS A 152 -4.16 12.30 1.78
C LYS A 152 -3.19 11.26 2.34
N ALA A 153 -2.77 10.28 1.54
CA ALA A 153 -1.78 9.27 1.92
C ALA A 153 -0.44 9.92 2.31
N ARG A 154 0.07 10.85 1.50
CA ARG A 154 1.26 11.65 1.81
C ARG A 154 1.15 12.34 3.17
N ALA A 155 0.02 12.98 3.46
CA ALA A 155 -0.20 13.68 4.73
C ALA A 155 -0.22 12.69 5.92
N VAL A 156 -0.82 11.52 5.76
CA VAL A 156 -0.80 10.48 6.81
C VAL A 156 0.62 9.96 7.06
N TYR A 157 1.45 9.78 6.03
CA TYR A 157 2.87 9.45 6.23
C TYR A 157 3.61 10.53 7.02
N GLU A 158 3.36 11.81 6.75
CA GLU A 158 3.95 12.93 7.51
C GLU A 158 3.51 12.88 9.00
N HIS A 159 2.25 12.59 9.26
CA HIS A 159 1.77 12.42 10.64
C HIS A 159 2.44 11.23 11.34
N LEU A 160 2.62 10.10 10.66
CA LEU A 160 3.30 8.92 11.21
C LEU A 160 4.76 9.18 11.55
N ILE A 161 5.48 9.92 10.68
CA ILE A 161 6.87 10.31 10.91
C ILE A 161 7.00 11.16 12.18
N LEU A 162 6.04 12.04 12.47
CA LEU A 162 6.05 12.87 13.68
C LEU A 162 5.80 12.08 14.97
N LEU A 163 5.35 10.83 14.90
CA LEU A 163 5.02 9.99 16.05
C LEU A 163 6.19 9.12 16.55
N THR A 164 7.34 9.17 15.89
CA THR A 164 8.49 8.33 16.24
C THR A 164 9.82 9.05 16.00
N ASP A 165 10.81 8.73 16.85
CA ASP A 165 12.19 9.16 16.65
C ASP A 165 13.07 8.02 16.09
N ASN A 166 12.50 6.84 15.83
CA ASN A 166 13.22 5.69 15.33
C ASN A 166 13.54 5.83 13.84
N GLN A 167 14.82 6.06 13.52
CA GLN A 167 15.28 6.22 12.13
C GLN A 167 15.05 4.98 11.27
N GLU A 168 15.03 3.77 11.85
CA GLU A 168 14.72 2.53 11.15
C GLU A 168 13.26 2.48 10.66
N VAL A 169 12.37 3.27 11.25
CA VAL A 169 10.97 3.46 10.85
C VAL A 169 10.81 4.70 9.97
N ILE A 170 11.46 5.81 10.33
CA ILE A 170 11.35 7.08 9.61
C ILE A 170 11.83 6.96 8.15
N GLN A 171 12.96 6.29 7.89
CA GLN A 171 13.53 6.21 6.55
C GLN A 171 12.59 5.48 5.54
N PRO A 172 12.02 4.30 5.83
CA PRO A 172 11.02 3.69 4.95
C PRO A 172 9.77 4.56 4.77
N LEU A 173 9.30 5.24 5.82
CA LEU A 173 8.14 6.13 5.72
C LEU A 173 8.42 7.36 4.84
N LEU A 174 9.63 7.91 4.88
CA LEU A 174 10.06 8.99 3.98
C LEU A 174 10.11 8.51 2.52
N PHE A 175 10.55 7.28 2.29
CA PHE A 175 10.53 6.67 0.96
C PHE A 175 9.08 6.56 0.46
N LEU A 176 8.17 5.93 1.21
CA LEU A 176 6.76 5.80 0.85
C LEU A 176 6.12 7.17 0.60
N ARG A 177 6.28 8.10 1.55
CA ARG A 177 5.81 9.49 1.39
C ARG A 177 6.29 10.15 0.09
N GLN A 178 7.53 9.87 -0.34
CA GLN A 178 8.06 10.41 -1.59
C GLN A 178 7.40 9.77 -2.82
N ARG A 179 6.99 8.49 -2.73
CA ARG A 179 6.28 7.83 -3.83
C ARG A 179 4.91 8.46 -4.06
N GLU A 180 4.17 8.82 -3.01
CA GLU A 180 2.89 9.54 -3.13
C GLU A 180 3.02 10.86 -3.91
N VAL A 181 4.14 11.58 -3.74
CA VAL A 181 4.41 12.80 -4.50
C VAL A 181 4.61 12.48 -5.99
N VAL A 182 5.34 11.40 -6.30
CA VAL A 182 5.57 10.97 -7.69
C VAL A 182 4.27 10.50 -8.34
N HIS A 183 3.46 9.71 -7.65
CA HIS A 183 2.16 9.23 -8.14
C HIS A 183 1.22 10.40 -8.42
N TYR A 184 1.12 11.37 -7.50
CA TYR A 184 0.34 12.59 -7.69
C TYR A 184 0.72 13.33 -8.97
N GLU A 185 2.01 13.56 -9.24
CA GLU A 185 2.44 14.27 -10.44
C GLU A 185 2.12 13.47 -11.71
N ARG A 186 2.26 12.14 -11.69
CA ARG A 186 1.88 11.26 -12.81
C ARG A 186 0.37 11.31 -13.09
N PHE A 187 -0.48 11.28 -12.07
CA PHE A 187 -1.92 11.44 -12.23
C PHE A 187 -2.28 12.84 -12.75
N LYS A 188 -1.60 13.88 -12.30
CA LYS A 188 -1.80 15.23 -12.79
C LYS A 188 -1.46 15.35 -14.28
N GLU A 189 -0.35 14.78 -14.73
CA GLU A 189 0.01 14.72 -16.14
C GLU A 189 -1.07 13.97 -16.96
N LEU A 190 -1.58 12.86 -16.44
CA LEU A 190 -2.64 12.09 -17.08
C LEU A 190 -3.96 12.87 -17.13
N LEU A 191 -4.33 13.60 -16.09
CA LEU A 191 -5.49 14.47 -16.06
C LEU A 191 -5.41 15.57 -17.15
N GLU A 192 -4.25 16.20 -17.28
CA GLU A 192 -3.99 17.21 -18.32
C GLU A 192 -4.06 16.62 -19.73
N HIS A 193 -3.60 15.37 -19.92
CA HIS A 193 -3.72 14.65 -21.18
C HIS A 193 -5.20 14.48 -21.57
N TYR A 194 -6.06 13.98 -20.69
CA TYR A 194 -7.47 13.77 -20.99
C TYR A 194 -8.25 15.07 -21.20
N LYS A 195 -7.98 16.12 -20.44
CA LYS A 195 -8.56 17.45 -20.69
C LYS A 195 -8.21 17.99 -22.08
N LYS A 196 -6.98 17.77 -22.58
CA LYS A 196 -6.60 18.15 -23.94
C LYS A 196 -7.30 17.32 -25.02
N MET A 197 -7.69 16.08 -24.71
CA MET A 197 -8.48 15.22 -25.60
C MET A 197 -9.97 15.57 -25.60
N GLY A 198 -10.43 16.46 -24.70
CA GLY A 198 -11.82 16.91 -24.66
C GLY A 198 -12.71 16.11 -23.71
N TYR A 199 -12.14 15.34 -22.80
CA TYR A 199 -12.86 14.70 -21.69
C TYR A 199 -13.23 15.70 -20.60
#